data_91eb057060b2e4136a95fe891e121b15
#
_entry.id   91eb057060b2e4136a95fe891e121b15
#
_cell.length_a   1.000
_cell.length_b   1.000
_cell.length_c   1.000
_cell.angle_alpha   90.00
_cell.angle_beta   90.00
_cell.angle_gamma   90.00
#
_symmetry.space_group_name_H-M   'P 1'
#
loop_
_entity.id
_entity.type
_entity.pdbx_description
1 polymer ?
#
loop_
_entity_poly.entity_id
_entity_poly.type
_entity_poly.pdbx_seq_one_letter_code
_entity_poly.pdbx_strand_id
1 'polypeptide(L)'
;PNISIYTITNGTVPLSDEDWRFLENHNVNVGFSIDGYKELHDKNRGNSFDKAMHNVAEYKRVTGHYPTFNATVGEDSLLNADKVINFFKPFGARVTFSRMIGRYGISLQEYRDFLERAEKTLEVRRGGLDCTMYGGQCGAGTNNYFFANGYVYFCGNCIDLPPVGKSNMTFEELEKISLDFDRNYCYKESL
;
A
#
# COMPACT_ATOMS: atom_id res chain seq x y z
N PRO A 1 -16.49 19.08 -0.22
CA PRO A 1 -16.06 17.72 -0.58
C PRO A 1 -15.39 17.10 0.63
N ASN A 2 -15.79 15.86 1.00
CA ASN A 2 -15.11 15.11 2.05
C ASN A 2 -13.82 14.53 1.45
N ILE A 3 -12.69 15.14 1.79
CA ILE A 3 -11.36 14.65 1.39
C ILE A 3 -10.88 13.71 2.51
N SER A 4 -10.53 12.48 2.15
CA SER A 4 -9.82 11.55 3.02
C SER A 4 -8.35 11.56 2.64
N ILE A 5 -7.49 11.88 3.61
CA ILE A 5 -6.05 11.86 3.42
C ILE A 5 -5.51 10.55 4.00
N TYR A 6 -4.68 9.88 3.21
CA TYR A 6 -4.00 8.65 3.62
C TYR A 6 -2.52 8.74 3.25
N THR A 7 -1.66 8.40 4.19
CA THR A 7 -0.21 8.33 3.96
C THR A 7 0.34 6.95 4.34
N ILE A 8 1.35 6.50 3.62
CA ILE A 8 2.06 5.25 3.92
C ILE A 8 3.52 5.59 4.23
N THR A 9 4.03 5.04 5.32
CA THR A 9 5.41 5.20 5.74
C THR A 9 6.10 3.85 5.91
N ASN A 10 7.42 3.82 5.71
CA ASN A 10 8.24 2.67 6.14
C ASN A 10 8.44 2.65 7.67
N GLY A 11 8.06 3.73 8.35
CA GLY A 11 8.08 3.83 9.80
C GLY A 11 9.48 3.92 10.42
N THR A 12 10.53 4.18 9.65
CA THR A 12 11.91 4.17 10.17
C THR A 12 12.38 5.52 10.70
N VAL A 13 11.66 6.59 10.37
CA VAL A 13 11.94 7.96 10.85
C VAL A 13 11.01 8.26 12.01
N PRO A 14 11.55 8.59 13.20
CA PRO A 14 10.72 8.97 14.33
C PRO A 14 10.06 10.33 14.08
N LEU A 15 8.80 10.44 14.47
CA LEU A 15 8.08 11.72 14.53
C LEU A 15 7.89 12.12 15.98
N SER A 16 7.75 13.42 16.23
CA SER A 16 7.44 13.95 17.56
C SER A 16 5.98 13.67 17.96
N ASP A 17 5.69 13.78 19.24
CA ASP A 17 4.31 13.70 19.75
C ASP A 17 3.40 14.76 19.09
N GLU A 18 3.95 15.93 18.79
CA GLU A 18 3.24 17.03 18.14
C GLU A 18 2.88 16.66 16.69
N ASP A 19 3.81 16.07 15.94
CA ASP A 19 3.58 15.60 14.59
C ASP A 19 2.48 14.52 14.54
N TRP A 20 2.52 13.53 15.45
CA TRP A 20 1.49 12.49 15.50
C TRP A 20 0.12 13.07 15.83
N ARG A 21 0.03 13.99 16.81
CA ARG A 21 -1.23 14.69 17.12
C ARG A 21 -1.72 15.56 15.99
N PHE A 22 -0.81 16.20 15.25
CA PHE A 22 -1.17 16.99 14.06
C PHE A 22 -1.85 16.10 13.01
N LEU A 23 -1.25 14.96 12.66
CA LEU A 23 -1.83 14.03 11.68
C LEU A 23 -3.21 13.54 12.14
N GLU A 24 -3.35 13.14 13.39
CA GLU A 24 -4.61 12.68 13.97
C GLU A 24 -5.70 13.77 13.94
N ASN A 25 -5.39 14.97 14.42
CA ASN A 25 -6.34 16.08 14.46
C ASN A 25 -6.81 16.54 13.07
N HIS A 26 -6.05 16.26 12.01
CA HIS A 26 -6.41 16.56 10.63
C HIS A 26 -6.98 15.35 9.88
N ASN A 27 -7.33 14.28 10.58
CA ASN A 27 -7.88 13.04 10.02
C ASN A 27 -6.99 12.44 8.90
N VAL A 28 -5.67 12.52 9.08
CA VAL A 28 -4.72 11.86 8.19
C VAL A 28 -4.54 10.42 8.64
N ASN A 29 -5.05 9.47 7.83
CA ASN A 29 -4.86 8.06 8.10
C ASN A 29 -3.42 7.64 7.81
N VAL A 30 -2.75 7.06 8.80
CA VAL A 30 -1.36 6.62 8.67
C VAL A 30 -1.30 5.09 8.53
N GLY A 31 -0.62 4.63 7.48
CA GLY A 31 -0.33 3.22 7.25
C GLY A 31 1.16 2.93 7.36
N PHE A 32 1.53 1.93 8.16
CA PHE A 32 2.91 1.48 8.27
C PHE A 32 3.17 0.29 7.37
N SER A 33 4.28 0.34 6.63
CA SER A 33 4.72 -0.76 5.77
C SER A 33 5.41 -1.84 6.61
N ILE A 34 4.65 -2.83 7.06
CA ILE A 34 5.12 -3.97 7.86
C ILE A 34 4.69 -5.26 7.16
N ASP A 35 5.63 -6.13 6.79
CA ASP A 35 5.32 -7.34 6.02
C ASP A 35 4.96 -8.56 6.92
N GLY A 36 4.95 -8.39 8.22
CA GLY A 36 4.68 -9.43 9.20
C GLY A 36 5.74 -9.48 10.30
N TYR A 37 6.07 -10.68 10.78
CA TYR A 37 7.05 -10.88 11.84
C TYR A 37 8.47 -10.45 11.44
N LYS A 38 9.33 -10.26 12.43
CA LYS A 38 10.63 -9.60 12.29
C LYS A 38 11.50 -10.16 11.15
N GLU A 39 11.69 -11.47 11.13
CA GLU A 39 12.62 -12.11 10.17
C GLU A 39 12.14 -11.93 8.71
N LEU A 40 10.81 -11.98 8.48
CA LEU A 40 10.23 -11.75 7.16
C LEU A 40 10.35 -10.28 6.76
N HIS A 41 9.98 -9.38 7.67
CA HIS A 41 10.08 -7.95 7.42
C HIS A 41 11.52 -7.52 7.14
N ASP A 42 12.47 -7.93 7.97
CA ASP A 42 13.87 -7.56 7.83
C ASP A 42 14.50 -8.10 6.54
N LYS A 43 14.11 -9.32 6.11
CA LYS A 43 14.50 -9.88 4.81
C LYS A 43 14.04 -9.00 3.65
N ASN A 44 12.79 -8.51 3.71
CA ASN A 44 12.17 -7.74 2.62
C ASN A 44 12.56 -6.25 2.65
N ARG A 45 12.83 -5.68 3.84
CA ARG A 45 12.96 -4.23 4.07
C ARG A 45 14.23 -3.81 4.79
N GLY A 46 15.29 -4.63 4.75
CA GLY A 46 16.63 -4.23 5.15
C GLY A 46 16.80 -3.93 6.64
N ASN A 47 16.45 -4.85 7.53
CA ASN A 47 16.65 -4.76 8.99
C ASN A 47 15.99 -3.52 9.63
N SER A 48 14.78 -3.18 9.19
CA SER A 48 14.07 -2.00 9.66
C SER A 48 12.96 -2.29 10.68
N PHE A 49 12.69 -3.56 10.99
CA PHE A 49 11.56 -3.98 11.83
C PHE A 49 11.51 -3.28 13.18
N ASP A 50 12.61 -3.31 13.94
CA ASP A 50 12.64 -2.78 15.31
C ASP A 50 12.37 -1.26 15.32
N LYS A 51 12.92 -0.52 14.35
CA LYS A 51 12.67 0.92 14.20
C LYS A 51 11.21 1.21 13.87
N ALA A 52 10.67 0.46 12.91
CA ALA A 52 9.28 0.63 12.48
C ALA A 52 8.30 0.28 13.61
N MET A 53 8.53 -0.83 14.33
CA MET A 53 7.66 -1.23 15.44
C MET A 53 7.79 -0.31 16.65
N HIS A 54 8.96 0.29 16.89
CA HIS A 54 9.09 1.36 17.89
C HIS A 54 8.16 2.54 17.54
N ASN A 55 8.19 3.01 16.30
CA ASN A 55 7.33 4.12 15.86
C ASN A 55 5.83 3.74 15.81
N VAL A 56 5.48 2.49 15.55
CA VAL A 56 4.11 1.96 15.70
C VAL A 56 3.65 2.07 17.17
N ALA A 57 4.53 1.73 18.12
CA ALA A 57 4.23 1.84 19.55
C ALA A 57 4.07 3.32 19.98
N GLU A 58 4.94 4.21 19.48
CA GLU A 58 4.85 5.65 19.75
C GLU A 58 3.56 6.25 19.15
N TYR A 59 3.20 5.89 17.92
CA TYR A 59 1.93 6.28 17.33
C TYR A 59 0.75 5.87 18.22
N LYS A 60 0.71 4.59 18.65
CA LYS A 60 -0.32 4.08 19.56
C LYS A 60 -0.35 4.82 20.90
N ARG A 61 0.81 5.13 21.48
CA ARG A 61 0.93 5.87 22.73
C ARG A 61 0.31 7.26 22.62
N VAL A 62 0.55 7.95 21.50
CA VAL A 62 0.11 9.35 21.31
C VAL A 62 -1.35 9.45 20.85
N THR A 63 -1.80 8.57 19.95
CA THR A 63 -3.14 8.65 19.33
C THR A 63 -4.18 7.79 20.03
N GLY A 64 -3.76 6.82 20.84
CA GLY A 64 -4.66 5.90 21.54
C GLY A 64 -5.07 4.66 20.76
N HIS A 65 -4.77 4.56 19.46
CA HIS A 65 -5.07 3.39 18.61
C HIS A 65 -3.87 3.00 17.74
N TYR A 66 -3.88 1.79 17.20
CA TYR A 66 -2.83 1.38 16.27
C TYR A 66 -3.04 2.00 14.87
N PRO A 67 -1.96 2.26 14.12
CA PRO A 67 -2.06 2.66 12.71
C PRO A 67 -2.57 1.48 11.86
N THR A 68 -2.93 1.75 10.60
CA THR A 68 -3.15 0.68 9.64
C THR A 68 -1.82 0.10 9.16
N PHE A 69 -1.85 -1.13 8.65
CA PHE A 69 -0.66 -1.79 8.12
C PHE A 69 -0.77 -2.05 6.62
N ASN A 70 0.37 -2.00 5.94
CA ASN A 70 0.51 -2.38 4.54
C ASN A 70 1.59 -3.46 4.45
N ALA A 71 1.24 -4.63 3.96
CA ALA A 71 2.11 -5.78 3.87
C ALA A 71 2.17 -6.30 2.44
N THR A 72 3.36 -6.69 1.99
CA THR A 72 3.55 -7.35 0.70
C THR A 72 3.57 -8.86 0.91
N VAL A 73 2.74 -9.58 0.12
CA VAL A 73 2.61 -11.04 0.18
C VAL A 73 3.36 -11.65 -1.00
N GLY A 74 4.42 -12.36 -0.70
CA GLY A 74 5.23 -13.15 -1.63
C GLY A 74 5.37 -14.61 -1.17
N GLU A 75 6.24 -15.39 -1.81
CA GLU A 75 6.44 -16.81 -1.50
C GLU A 75 6.70 -17.09 0.00
N ASP A 76 7.60 -16.34 0.63
CA ASP A 76 7.89 -16.51 2.06
C ASP A 76 6.68 -16.25 2.95
N SER A 77 5.82 -15.31 2.54
CA SER A 77 4.56 -15.01 3.25
C SER A 77 3.58 -16.18 3.15
N LEU A 78 3.49 -16.83 1.98
CA LEU A 78 2.63 -17.99 1.76
C LEU A 78 3.10 -19.19 2.58
N LEU A 79 4.41 -19.49 2.55
CA LEU A 79 5.00 -20.58 3.32
C LEU A 79 4.77 -20.44 4.83
N ASN A 80 4.60 -19.20 5.30
CA ASN A 80 4.43 -18.85 6.71
C ASN A 80 3.11 -18.11 6.97
N ALA A 81 2.06 -18.38 6.20
CA ALA A 81 0.82 -17.59 6.21
C ALA A 81 0.22 -17.42 7.60
N ASP A 82 0.18 -18.49 8.42
CA ASP A 82 -0.33 -18.40 9.80
C ASP A 82 0.53 -17.49 10.68
N LYS A 83 1.85 -17.55 10.52
CA LYS A 83 2.76 -16.69 11.30
C LYS A 83 2.55 -15.22 10.93
N VAL A 84 2.37 -14.92 9.63
CA VAL A 84 2.08 -13.55 9.15
C VAL A 84 0.72 -13.08 9.67
N ILE A 85 -0.33 -13.87 9.51
CA ILE A 85 -1.68 -13.52 9.95
C ILE A 85 -1.72 -13.33 11.48
N ASN A 86 -1.14 -14.26 12.24
CA ASN A 86 -1.10 -14.19 13.69
C ASN A 86 -0.30 -12.99 14.22
N PHE A 87 0.71 -12.53 13.48
CA PHE A 87 1.46 -11.33 13.82
C PHE A 87 0.56 -10.08 13.90
N PHE A 88 -0.40 -9.93 12.98
CA PHE A 88 -1.26 -8.74 12.94
C PHE A 88 -2.45 -8.78 13.91
N LYS A 89 -2.87 -9.96 14.37
CA LYS A 89 -4.05 -10.11 15.26
C LYS A 89 -4.05 -9.22 16.50
N PRO A 90 -2.93 -9.10 17.26
CA PRO A 90 -2.92 -8.32 18.50
C PRO A 90 -3.17 -6.82 18.31
N PHE A 91 -2.99 -6.31 17.10
CA PHE A 91 -3.14 -4.88 16.84
C PHE A 91 -4.61 -4.47 16.66
N GLY A 92 -5.51 -5.39 16.25
CA GLY A 92 -6.90 -5.07 15.98
C GLY A 92 -7.08 -3.95 14.94
N ALA A 93 -6.09 -3.78 14.05
CA ALA A 93 -6.04 -2.75 13.04
C ALA A 93 -6.15 -3.34 11.65
N ARG A 94 -6.65 -2.54 10.71
CA ARG A 94 -6.78 -2.94 9.32
C ARG A 94 -5.42 -3.21 8.68
N VAL A 95 -5.34 -4.31 7.93
CA VAL A 95 -4.16 -4.66 7.14
C VAL A 95 -4.51 -4.64 5.65
N THR A 96 -3.77 -3.86 4.88
CA THR A 96 -3.80 -3.92 3.42
C THR A 96 -2.73 -4.89 2.97
N PHE A 97 -3.12 -6.02 2.43
CA PHE A 97 -2.18 -6.92 1.76
C PHE A 97 -2.08 -6.57 0.27
N SER A 98 -0.86 -6.60 -0.27
CA SER A 98 -0.58 -6.38 -1.69
C SER A 98 0.20 -7.56 -2.24
N ARG A 99 -0.17 -8.03 -3.44
CA ARG A 99 0.52 -9.13 -4.11
C ARG A 99 1.93 -8.70 -4.53
N MET A 100 2.94 -9.50 -4.22
CA MET A 100 4.26 -9.35 -4.82
C MET A 100 4.20 -9.81 -6.28
N ILE A 101 4.79 -9.01 -7.15
CA ILE A 101 4.92 -9.28 -8.60
C ILE A 101 6.40 -9.40 -8.97
N GLY A 102 6.69 -9.87 -10.19
CA GLY A 102 8.06 -10.03 -10.67
C GLY A 102 8.71 -11.34 -10.20
N ARG A 103 10.04 -11.36 -10.12
CA ARG A 103 10.84 -12.59 -9.91
C ARG A 103 10.46 -13.43 -8.68
N TYR A 104 10.01 -12.77 -7.61
CA TYR A 104 9.57 -13.41 -6.35
C TYR A 104 8.06 -13.29 -6.16
N GLY A 105 7.35 -13.04 -7.26
CA GLY A 105 5.91 -12.89 -7.26
C GLY A 105 5.19 -14.21 -7.04
N ILE A 106 3.95 -14.11 -6.60
CA ILE A 106 3.03 -15.22 -6.42
C ILE A 106 1.89 -15.11 -7.43
N SER A 107 1.25 -16.23 -7.73
CA SER A 107 0.08 -16.24 -8.61
C SER A 107 -1.10 -15.49 -7.99
N LEU A 108 -2.04 -15.08 -8.82
CA LEU A 108 -3.26 -14.43 -8.35
C LEU A 108 -4.12 -15.38 -7.48
N GLN A 109 -4.10 -16.68 -7.79
CA GLN A 109 -4.88 -17.66 -7.03
C GLN A 109 -4.28 -17.84 -5.61
N GLU A 110 -2.97 -18.04 -5.49
CA GLU A 110 -2.29 -18.12 -4.20
C GLU A 110 -2.53 -16.87 -3.33
N TYR A 111 -2.53 -15.69 -3.97
CA TYR A 111 -2.83 -14.44 -3.28
C TYR A 111 -4.28 -14.38 -2.78
N ARG A 112 -5.24 -14.82 -3.58
CA ARG A 112 -6.65 -14.90 -3.17
C ARG A 112 -6.85 -15.86 -2.01
N ASP A 113 -6.26 -17.06 -2.09
CA ASP A 113 -6.33 -18.07 -1.03
C ASP A 113 -5.75 -17.54 0.29
N PHE A 114 -4.62 -16.80 0.22
CA PHE A 114 -4.04 -16.12 1.37
C PHE A 114 -5.02 -15.08 1.97
N LEU A 115 -5.64 -14.25 1.13
CA LEU A 115 -6.59 -13.23 1.58
C LEU A 115 -7.81 -13.85 2.25
N GLU A 116 -8.41 -14.88 1.66
CA GLU A 116 -9.55 -15.61 2.24
C GLU A 116 -9.22 -16.21 3.61
N ARG A 117 -7.97 -16.66 3.79
CA ARG A 117 -7.50 -17.14 5.07
C ARG A 117 -7.33 -16.00 6.09
N ALA A 118 -6.74 -14.87 5.68
CA ALA A 118 -6.52 -13.71 6.54
C ALA A 118 -7.84 -13.06 6.99
N GLU A 119 -8.81 -12.94 6.10
CA GLU A 119 -10.12 -12.32 6.34
C GLU A 119 -10.95 -13.04 7.42
N LYS A 120 -10.65 -14.31 7.72
CA LYS A 120 -11.31 -15.04 8.80
C LYS A 120 -11.02 -14.44 10.19
N THR A 121 -9.92 -13.68 10.33
CA THR A 121 -9.45 -13.23 11.64
C THR A 121 -8.95 -11.79 11.69
N LEU A 122 -8.76 -11.14 10.54
CA LEU A 122 -8.28 -9.77 10.41
C LEU A 122 -9.28 -8.92 9.64
N GLU A 123 -9.29 -7.62 9.91
CA GLU A 123 -9.87 -6.63 9.00
C GLU A 123 -8.90 -6.42 7.83
N VAL A 124 -9.22 -6.98 6.68
CA VAL A 124 -8.35 -6.96 5.49
C VAL A 124 -8.88 -5.98 4.46
N ARG A 125 -7.98 -5.15 3.92
CA ARG A 125 -8.20 -4.46 2.65
C ARG A 125 -7.43 -5.20 1.55
N ARG A 126 -8.11 -5.54 0.48
CA ARG A 126 -7.55 -6.23 -0.68
C ARG A 126 -6.79 -5.24 -1.56
N GLY A 127 -5.51 -4.99 -1.24
CA GLY A 127 -4.67 -4.08 -2.00
C GLY A 127 -4.49 -4.56 -3.45
N GLY A 128 -4.79 -3.67 -4.40
CA GLY A 128 -4.58 -3.92 -5.83
C GLY A 128 -5.62 -4.80 -6.54
N LEU A 129 -6.61 -5.39 -5.84
CA LEU A 129 -7.66 -6.19 -6.51
C LEU A 129 -8.61 -5.35 -7.36
N ASP A 130 -8.67 -4.04 -7.15
CA ASP A 130 -9.41 -3.11 -8.01
C ASP A 130 -8.66 -2.76 -9.30
N CYS A 131 -7.43 -3.23 -9.44
CA CYS A 131 -6.64 -3.08 -10.66
C CYS A 131 -7.11 -4.07 -11.73
N THR A 132 -7.09 -3.66 -13.01
CA THR A 132 -7.42 -4.55 -14.14
C THR A 132 -6.51 -5.77 -14.22
N MET A 133 -5.25 -5.67 -13.79
CA MET A 133 -4.35 -6.83 -13.64
C MET A 133 -4.93 -7.94 -12.77
N TYR A 134 -5.85 -7.60 -11.88
CA TYR A 134 -6.45 -8.52 -10.92
C TYR A 134 -7.96 -8.71 -11.13
N GLY A 135 -8.45 -8.29 -12.30
CA GLY A 135 -9.86 -8.42 -12.68
C GLY A 135 -10.78 -7.34 -12.09
N GLY A 136 -10.20 -6.29 -11.49
CA GLY A 136 -10.95 -5.12 -11.00
C GLY A 136 -11.12 -4.04 -12.07
N GLN A 137 -11.71 -2.91 -11.67
CA GLN A 137 -11.83 -1.71 -12.50
C GLN A 137 -10.61 -0.81 -12.27
N CYS A 138 -9.85 -0.55 -13.33
CA CYS A 138 -8.71 0.37 -13.25
C CYS A 138 -9.19 1.82 -13.33
N GLY A 139 -8.86 2.61 -12.31
CA GLY A 139 -9.08 4.05 -12.31
C GLY A 139 -7.94 4.88 -12.92
N ALA A 140 -6.88 4.24 -13.42
CA ALA A 140 -5.74 4.93 -14.00
C ALA A 140 -6.14 5.84 -15.16
N GLY A 141 -5.72 7.10 -15.12
CA GLY A 141 -6.06 8.10 -16.12
C GLY A 141 -7.53 8.53 -16.17
N THR A 142 -8.35 8.17 -15.17
CA THR A 142 -9.73 8.65 -15.03
C THR A 142 -9.99 9.28 -13.67
N ASN A 143 -9.86 8.51 -12.60
CA ASN A 143 -10.04 8.96 -11.23
C ASN A 143 -8.81 8.71 -10.33
N ASN A 144 -7.78 8.08 -10.88
CA ASN A 144 -6.50 7.87 -10.22
C ASN A 144 -5.35 8.36 -11.09
N TYR A 145 -4.52 9.21 -10.49
CA TYR A 145 -3.25 9.66 -11.06
C TYR A 145 -2.15 9.48 -10.03
N PHE A 146 -0.93 9.24 -10.51
CA PHE A 146 0.25 9.10 -9.67
C PHE A 146 1.19 10.29 -9.88
N PHE A 147 1.56 10.95 -8.80
CA PHE A 147 2.45 12.12 -8.83
C PHE A 147 3.82 11.73 -8.27
N ALA A 148 4.87 11.94 -9.06
CA ALA A 148 6.24 11.72 -8.64
C ALA A 148 7.20 12.71 -9.29
N ASN A 149 8.15 13.23 -8.51
CA ASN A 149 9.25 14.08 -8.98
C ASN A 149 8.79 15.29 -9.83
N GLY A 150 7.65 15.89 -9.51
CA GLY A 150 7.11 17.03 -10.26
C GLY A 150 6.36 16.66 -11.54
N TYR A 151 6.12 15.38 -11.77
CA TYR A 151 5.40 14.86 -12.94
C TYR A 151 4.17 14.06 -12.54
N VAL A 152 3.27 13.89 -13.52
CA VAL A 152 2.05 13.07 -13.41
C VAL A 152 2.18 11.85 -14.31
N TYR A 153 1.79 10.70 -13.76
CA TYR A 153 1.71 9.41 -14.44
C TYR A 153 0.30 8.85 -14.28
N PHE A 154 -0.12 7.98 -15.16
CA PHE A 154 -1.43 7.31 -15.01
C PHE A 154 -1.49 6.37 -13.80
N CYS A 155 -0.38 5.72 -13.47
CA CYS A 155 -0.30 4.75 -12.38
C CYS A 155 1.14 4.68 -11.85
N GLY A 156 1.30 4.31 -10.59
CA GLY A 156 2.61 4.06 -9.97
C GLY A 156 3.40 2.91 -10.63
N ASN A 157 2.71 1.97 -11.29
CA ASN A 157 3.34 0.90 -12.07
C ASN A 157 3.78 1.33 -13.48
N CYS A 158 3.53 2.58 -13.86
CA CYS A 158 3.86 3.13 -15.19
C CYS A 158 4.89 4.27 -15.10
N ILE A 159 5.68 4.32 -14.03
CA ILE A 159 6.69 5.38 -13.80
C ILE A 159 7.91 5.28 -14.73
N ASP A 160 8.10 4.15 -15.36
CA ASP A 160 9.08 3.87 -16.42
C ASP A 160 8.63 4.37 -17.79
N LEU A 161 7.33 4.66 -17.95
CA LEU A 161 6.79 5.33 -19.13
C LEU A 161 7.02 6.86 -19.07
N PRO A 162 7.00 7.55 -20.21
CA PRO A 162 6.98 9.01 -20.23
C PRO A 162 5.84 9.56 -19.37
N PRO A 163 6.09 10.61 -18.57
CA PRO A 163 5.03 11.25 -17.81
C PRO A 163 3.97 11.85 -18.74
N VAL A 164 2.72 11.84 -18.30
CA VAL A 164 1.59 12.40 -19.04
C VAL A 164 1.41 13.90 -18.83
N GLY A 165 2.08 14.45 -17.82
CA GLY A 165 2.02 15.87 -17.54
C GLY A 165 2.91 16.29 -16.38
N LYS A 166 2.77 17.53 -15.96
CA LYS A 166 3.46 18.12 -14.81
C LYS A 166 2.52 18.21 -13.62
N SER A 167 3.06 18.18 -12.41
CA SER A 167 2.30 18.18 -11.15
C SER A 167 1.49 19.48 -10.87
N ASN A 168 1.74 20.53 -11.65
CA ASN A 168 1.00 21.80 -11.58
C ASN A 168 -0.17 21.90 -12.58
N MET A 169 -0.50 20.83 -13.30
CA MET A 169 -1.67 20.78 -14.17
C MET A 169 -2.96 20.86 -13.35
N THR A 170 -3.96 21.51 -13.93
CA THR A 170 -5.31 21.53 -13.38
C THR A 170 -6.01 20.19 -13.59
N PHE A 171 -7.08 19.94 -12.84
CA PHE A 171 -7.88 18.72 -13.01
C PHE A 171 -8.48 18.63 -14.43
N GLU A 172 -8.94 19.74 -14.98
CA GLU A 172 -9.51 19.81 -16.34
C GLU A 172 -8.47 19.49 -17.44
N GLU A 173 -7.21 19.85 -17.23
CA GLU A 173 -6.12 19.48 -18.11
C GLU A 173 -5.79 17.98 -18.01
N LEU A 174 -5.82 17.40 -16.80
CA LEU A 174 -5.62 15.99 -16.57
C LEU A 174 -6.75 15.14 -17.20
N GLU A 175 -8.00 15.56 -17.06
CA GLU A 175 -9.15 14.87 -17.67
C GLU A 175 -9.04 14.74 -19.19
N LYS A 176 -8.47 15.75 -19.86
CA LYS A 176 -8.26 15.71 -21.31
C LYS A 176 -7.23 14.67 -21.75
N ILE A 177 -6.24 14.36 -20.89
CA ILE A 177 -5.19 13.39 -21.16
C ILE A 177 -5.70 11.95 -20.99
N SER A 178 -6.68 11.75 -20.11
CA SER A 178 -7.15 10.41 -19.69
C SER A 178 -7.70 9.53 -20.82
N LEU A 179 -8.08 10.12 -21.97
CA LEU A 179 -8.72 9.41 -23.06
C LEU A 179 -7.80 8.51 -23.88
N ASP A 180 -6.47 8.75 -23.85
CA ASP A 180 -5.50 8.06 -24.71
C ASP A 180 -4.67 6.96 -24.02
N PHE A 181 -4.94 6.68 -22.74
CA PHE A 181 -4.18 5.68 -21.99
C PHE A 181 -4.59 4.24 -22.39
N ASP A 182 -3.63 3.46 -22.90
CA ASP A 182 -3.82 2.01 -23.11
C ASP A 182 -3.92 1.26 -21.79
N ARG A 183 -5.13 1.02 -21.33
CA ARG A 183 -5.42 0.30 -20.07
C ARG A 183 -4.96 -1.16 -20.10
N ASN A 184 -4.59 -1.70 -21.25
CA ASN A 184 -4.02 -3.04 -21.35
C ASN A 184 -2.51 -3.07 -21.14
N TYR A 185 -1.87 -1.91 -20.93
CA TYR A 185 -0.43 -1.82 -20.68
C TYR A 185 0.02 -2.75 -19.54
N CYS A 186 -0.71 -2.74 -18.43
CA CYS A 186 -0.40 -3.57 -17.27
C CYS A 186 -0.49 -5.09 -17.52
N TYR A 187 -1.21 -5.52 -18.56
CA TYR A 187 -1.28 -6.93 -18.96
C TYR A 187 -0.08 -7.38 -19.80
N LYS A 188 0.55 -6.45 -20.51
CA LYS A 188 1.65 -6.77 -21.45
C LYS A 188 2.96 -7.08 -20.72
N GLU A 189 3.14 -6.57 -19.48
CA GLU A 189 4.35 -6.78 -18.68
C GLU A 189 4.21 -7.86 -17.61
N SER A 190 3.04 -8.49 -17.50
CA SER A 190 2.75 -9.54 -16.51
C SER A 190 2.95 -10.95 -17.08
N LEU A 191 3.40 -11.07 -18.32
CA LEU A 191 3.73 -12.30 -19.02
C LEU A 191 5.26 -12.44 -19.12
#